data_8506f8a27a6a6ae7ac8f9cb5351831b4
#
_entry.id   8506f8a27a6a6ae7ac8f9cb5351831b4
#
_cell.length_a   1.000
_cell.length_b   1.000
_cell.length_c   1.000
_cell.angle_alpha   90.00
_cell.angle_beta   90.00
_cell.angle_gamma   90.00
#
_symmetry.space_group_name_H-M   'P 1'
#
loop_
_entity.id
_entity.type
_entity.pdbx_description
1 polymer ?
#
loop_
_entity_poly.entity_id
_entity_poly.type
_entity_poly.pdbx_seq_one_letter_code
_entity_poly.pdbx_strand_id
1 'polypeptide(L)'
;YLFAKLEKGWEKAKEKSTDEHNPTDLYFDEASIANQLQKKPVIEFSSQTFFRPTIKLKFNQVPQPPVNKNFNLLIDTLKSLEAKKYTTLIFSESAKQIERLESIFDDLESGYTIQPVYKSLSEGFIDHDLKIAAYTEHQIFNRFYLAKSGKSVSTSGAISLKELQDLNPGDYVVHIDHGIGQFKGLQRLEMG
;
A
#
# COMPACT_ATOMS: atom_id res chain seq x y z
N TYR A 1 11.85 14.96 -4.81
CA TYR A 1 10.63 15.27 -4.06
C TYR A 1 10.92 15.69 -2.61
N LEU A 2 11.73 14.92 -1.83
CA LEU A 2 12.08 15.24 -0.44
C LEU A 2 12.85 16.55 -0.34
N PHE A 3 13.94 16.69 -1.10
CA PHE A 3 14.82 17.86 -1.08
C PHE A 3 14.09 19.13 -1.53
N ALA A 4 13.28 19.07 -2.58
CA ALA A 4 12.44 20.21 -2.99
C ALA A 4 11.40 20.63 -1.93
N LYS A 5 10.92 19.69 -1.12
CA LYS A 5 10.07 20.00 0.04
C LYS A 5 10.85 20.66 1.18
N LEU A 6 12.08 20.19 1.44
CA LEU A 6 12.95 20.75 2.47
C LEU A 6 13.34 22.19 2.12
N GLU A 7 13.75 22.45 0.88
CA GLU A 7 14.05 23.77 0.37
C GLU A 7 12.87 24.74 0.53
N LYS A 8 11.70 24.32 0.08
CA LYS A 8 10.47 25.12 0.21
C LYS A 8 10.04 25.34 1.67
N GLY A 9 10.29 24.37 2.55
CA GLY A 9 10.07 24.49 3.99
C GLY A 9 11.04 25.47 4.65
N TRP A 10 12.31 25.42 4.23
CA TRP A 10 13.36 26.31 4.70
C TRP A 10 13.12 27.77 4.32
N GLU A 11 12.76 28.06 3.08
CA GLU A 11 12.41 29.42 2.64
C GLU A 11 11.24 30.00 3.44
N LYS A 12 10.20 29.21 3.68
CA LYS A 12 9.07 29.61 4.53
C LYS A 12 9.46 29.82 6.00
N ALA A 13 10.43 29.10 6.52
CA ALA A 13 10.95 29.28 7.87
C ALA A 13 11.73 30.58 7.98
N LYS A 14 12.54 30.92 6.96
CA LYS A 14 13.27 32.19 6.88
C LYS A 14 12.32 33.39 6.84
N GLU A 15 11.25 33.33 6.04
CA GLU A 15 10.26 34.41 5.94
C GLU A 15 9.55 34.68 7.28
N LYS A 16 9.45 33.69 8.14
CA LYS A 16 8.78 33.79 9.45
C LYS A 16 9.75 34.00 10.62
N SER A 17 11.06 34.02 10.37
CA SER A 17 12.02 34.24 11.41
C SER A 17 11.95 35.68 11.94
N THR A 18 11.84 35.81 13.25
CA THR A 18 12.03 37.05 14.01
C THR A 18 13.45 37.07 14.58
N ASP A 19 13.94 38.25 14.98
CA ASP A 19 15.31 38.43 15.52
C ASP A 19 15.66 37.51 16.71
N GLU A 20 14.63 36.93 17.34
CA GLU A 20 14.83 36.01 18.50
C GLU A 20 15.04 34.54 18.10
N HIS A 21 14.67 34.11 16.88
CA HIS A 21 14.74 32.69 16.48
C HIS A 21 15.32 32.56 15.08
N ASN A 22 16.57 32.12 15.00
CA ASN A 22 17.22 31.80 13.74
C ASN A 22 16.70 30.40 13.25
N PRO A 23 16.22 30.29 12.02
CA PRO A 23 15.79 29.00 11.45
C PRO A 23 16.86 27.89 11.55
N THR A 24 18.14 28.25 11.52
CA THR A 24 19.28 27.32 11.69
C THR A 24 19.32 26.61 13.04
N ASP A 25 18.68 27.16 14.05
CA ASP A 25 18.67 26.58 15.41
C ASP A 25 17.61 25.49 15.56
N LEU A 26 16.58 25.53 14.70
CA LEU A 26 15.45 24.63 14.77
C LEU A 26 15.36 23.66 13.57
N TYR A 27 15.96 24.01 12.44
CA TYR A 27 15.83 23.27 11.19
C TYR A 27 17.19 23.05 10.53
N PHE A 28 17.36 21.92 9.89
CA PHE A 28 18.49 21.65 9.00
C PHE A 28 18.14 22.12 7.58
N ASP A 29 19.08 22.80 6.93
CA ASP A 29 19.00 23.07 5.50
C ASP A 29 19.28 21.80 4.65
N GLU A 30 18.98 21.88 3.36
CA GLU A 30 19.19 20.77 2.42
C GLU A 30 20.64 20.29 2.42
N ALA A 31 21.62 21.22 2.39
CA ALA A 31 23.04 20.90 2.33
C ALA A 31 23.51 20.16 3.59
N SER A 32 23.06 20.60 4.76
CA SER A 32 23.37 19.95 6.05
C SER A 32 22.85 18.52 6.11
N ILE A 33 21.60 18.29 5.66
CA ILE A 33 21.00 16.96 5.59
C ILE A 33 21.75 16.09 4.60
N ALA A 34 22.03 16.60 3.39
CA ALA A 34 22.77 15.87 2.37
C ALA A 34 24.15 15.45 2.84
N ASN A 35 24.90 16.37 3.50
CA ASN A 35 26.21 16.09 4.06
C ASN A 35 26.17 15.04 5.18
N GLN A 36 25.13 15.05 6.02
CA GLN A 36 24.98 14.04 7.07
C GLN A 36 24.62 12.67 6.47
N LEU A 37 23.74 12.63 5.47
CA LEU A 37 23.36 11.39 4.79
C LEU A 37 24.54 10.76 4.06
N GLN A 38 25.42 11.55 3.41
CA GLN A 38 26.62 11.04 2.73
C GLN A 38 27.59 10.30 3.66
N LYS A 39 27.55 10.56 4.97
CA LYS A 39 28.36 9.88 5.98
C LYS A 39 27.75 8.53 6.42
N LYS A 40 26.61 8.14 5.90
CA LYS A 40 25.88 6.92 6.25
C LYS A 40 25.69 6.06 5.02
N PRO A 41 25.49 4.74 5.16
CA PRO A 41 24.97 3.93 4.08
C PRO A 41 23.58 4.44 3.68
N VAL A 42 23.42 4.81 2.41
CA VAL A 42 22.16 5.34 1.85
C VAL A 42 21.63 4.40 0.79
N ILE A 43 20.35 4.07 0.86
CA ILE A 43 19.62 3.36 -0.18
C ILE A 43 18.55 4.31 -0.72
N GLU A 44 18.61 4.61 -2.02
CA GLU A 44 17.61 5.43 -2.70
C GLU A 44 16.71 4.54 -3.57
N PHE A 45 15.39 4.71 -3.40
CA PHE A 45 14.36 4.08 -4.22
C PHE A 45 13.76 5.13 -5.16
N SER A 46 14.30 5.27 -6.35
CA SER A 46 13.82 6.25 -7.33
C SER A 46 14.33 5.93 -8.73
N SER A 47 13.69 6.45 -9.75
CA SER A 47 14.21 6.48 -11.12
C SER A 47 15.36 7.47 -11.29
N GLN A 48 15.41 8.51 -10.43
CA GLN A 48 16.48 9.49 -10.37
C GLN A 48 17.12 9.43 -9.00
N THR A 49 18.45 9.42 -8.95
CA THR A 49 19.22 9.40 -7.71
C THR A 49 19.74 10.79 -7.39
N PHE A 50 19.65 11.17 -6.11
CA PHE A 50 20.23 12.42 -5.60
C PHE A 50 21.74 12.24 -5.32
N PHE A 51 22.10 11.10 -4.75
CA PHE A 51 23.49 10.74 -4.50
C PHE A 51 24.06 9.93 -5.67
N ARG A 52 25.37 10.02 -5.87
CA ARG A 52 26.06 9.16 -6.83
C ARG A 52 26.10 7.72 -6.28
N PRO A 53 25.39 6.77 -6.89
CA PRO A 53 25.31 5.42 -6.35
C PRO A 53 26.61 4.65 -6.59
N THR A 54 27.04 3.88 -5.58
CA THR A 54 28.12 2.89 -5.73
C THR A 54 27.62 1.64 -6.45
N ILE A 55 26.36 1.25 -6.15
CA ILE A 55 25.69 0.10 -6.77
C ILE A 55 24.31 0.58 -7.23
N LYS A 56 23.94 0.23 -8.45
CA LYS A 56 22.60 0.49 -9.01
C LYS A 56 21.92 -0.81 -9.33
N LEU A 57 20.82 -1.08 -8.64
CA LEU A 57 19.94 -2.22 -8.92
C LEU A 57 18.75 -1.74 -9.74
N LYS A 58 18.46 -2.44 -10.82
CA LYS A 58 17.27 -2.18 -11.65
C LYS A 58 16.38 -3.41 -11.58
N PHE A 59 15.12 -3.19 -11.26
CA PHE A 59 14.08 -4.24 -11.23
C PHE A 59 13.19 -4.08 -12.47
N ASN A 60 12.98 -5.17 -13.19
CA ASN A 60 12.07 -5.24 -14.34
C ASN A 60 10.71 -5.77 -13.88
N GLN A 61 10.10 -4.99 -12.98
CA GLN A 61 8.84 -5.35 -12.32
C GLN A 61 7.71 -4.45 -12.77
N VAL A 62 6.53 -5.04 -12.90
CA VAL A 62 5.28 -4.34 -13.12
C VAL A 62 4.28 -4.72 -12.02
N PRO A 63 3.36 -3.83 -11.63
CA PRO A 63 2.31 -4.16 -10.68
C PRO A 63 1.44 -5.33 -11.18
N GLN A 64 0.82 -6.05 -10.24
CA GLN A 64 -0.22 -7.03 -10.57
C GLN A 64 -1.32 -6.36 -11.41
N PRO A 65 -1.68 -6.95 -12.56
CA PRO A 65 -2.82 -6.44 -13.34
C PRO A 65 -4.12 -6.47 -12.54
N PRO A 66 -4.98 -5.45 -12.67
CA PRO A 66 -6.27 -5.44 -11.99
C PRO A 66 -7.16 -6.58 -12.51
N VAL A 67 -7.65 -7.41 -11.62
CA VAL A 67 -8.53 -8.54 -11.96
C VAL A 67 -9.99 -8.13 -12.01
N ASN A 68 -10.40 -7.19 -11.15
CA ASN A 68 -11.77 -6.68 -11.03
C ASN A 68 -12.84 -7.81 -10.91
N LYS A 69 -12.51 -8.89 -10.21
CA LYS A 69 -13.33 -10.09 -10.04
C LYS A 69 -13.65 -10.82 -11.37
N ASN A 70 -12.93 -10.55 -12.45
CA ASN A 70 -13.03 -11.32 -13.69
C ASN A 70 -12.11 -12.54 -13.60
N PHE A 71 -12.64 -13.62 -13.04
CA PHE A 71 -11.87 -14.84 -12.78
C PHE A 71 -11.47 -15.57 -14.08
N ASN A 72 -12.28 -15.50 -15.14
CA ASN A 72 -11.90 -16.08 -16.43
C ASN A 72 -10.65 -15.40 -17.00
N LEU A 73 -10.60 -14.07 -16.98
CA LEU A 73 -9.43 -13.31 -17.41
C LEU A 73 -8.20 -13.62 -16.54
N LEU A 74 -8.41 -13.79 -15.22
CA LEU A 74 -7.33 -14.18 -14.31
C LEU A 74 -6.78 -15.54 -14.72
N ILE A 75 -7.61 -16.56 -14.87
CA ILE A 75 -7.21 -17.92 -15.24
C ILE A 75 -6.44 -17.91 -16.57
N ASP A 76 -6.92 -17.21 -17.59
CA ASP A 76 -6.25 -17.09 -18.88
C ASP A 76 -4.87 -16.45 -18.74
N THR A 77 -4.78 -15.41 -17.90
CA THR A 77 -3.52 -14.72 -17.61
C THR A 77 -2.54 -15.66 -16.91
N LEU A 78 -2.98 -16.39 -15.87
CA LEU A 78 -2.15 -17.33 -15.13
C LEU A 78 -1.63 -18.46 -16.02
N LYS A 79 -2.49 -19.04 -16.86
CA LYS A 79 -2.10 -20.06 -17.86
C LYS A 79 -1.09 -19.52 -18.88
N SER A 80 -1.29 -18.28 -19.33
CA SER A 80 -0.35 -17.62 -20.25
C SER A 80 1.03 -17.40 -19.59
N LEU A 81 1.06 -17.03 -18.32
CA LEU A 81 2.29 -16.88 -17.55
C LEU A 81 3.00 -18.22 -17.35
N GLU A 82 2.26 -19.27 -17.02
CA GLU A 82 2.78 -20.64 -16.89
C GLU A 82 3.40 -21.14 -18.21
N ALA A 83 2.71 -20.93 -19.33
CA ALA A 83 3.23 -21.27 -20.65
C ALA A 83 4.55 -20.54 -20.97
N LYS A 84 4.73 -19.33 -20.46
CA LYS A 84 5.95 -18.51 -20.57
C LYS A 84 7.00 -18.86 -19.50
N LYS A 85 6.78 -19.92 -18.72
CA LYS A 85 7.70 -20.40 -17.66
C LYS A 85 7.85 -19.44 -16.48
N TYR A 86 6.78 -18.72 -16.12
CA TYR A 86 6.72 -17.97 -14.88
C TYR A 86 6.30 -18.90 -13.73
N THR A 87 6.92 -18.68 -12.57
CA THR A 87 6.42 -19.24 -11.31
C THR A 87 5.34 -18.31 -10.78
N THR A 88 4.11 -18.78 -10.68
CA THR A 88 2.97 -17.97 -10.21
C THR A 88 2.65 -18.34 -8.78
N LEU A 89 2.62 -17.35 -7.89
CA LEU A 89 2.35 -17.49 -6.48
C LEU A 89 1.15 -16.63 -6.08
N ILE A 90 0.25 -17.15 -5.26
CA ILE A 90 -0.89 -16.40 -4.73
C ILE A 90 -0.73 -16.22 -3.22
N PHE A 91 -0.57 -14.98 -2.80
CA PHE A 91 -0.36 -14.59 -1.43
C PHE A 91 -1.67 -14.33 -0.70
N SER A 92 -1.87 -14.95 0.45
CA SER A 92 -2.96 -14.71 1.38
C SER A 92 -2.57 -15.14 2.79
N GLU A 93 -2.96 -14.38 3.81
CA GLU A 93 -2.85 -14.84 5.21
C GLU A 93 -3.96 -15.82 5.59
N SER A 94 -5.00 -15.94 4.78
CA SER A 94 -6.20 -16.73 5.07
C SER A 94 -6.31 -17.95 4.16
N ALA A 95 -6.16 -19.14 4.72
CA ALA A 95 -6.41 -20.40 4.01
C ALA A 95 -7.82 -20.44 3.42
N LYS A 96 -8.83 -19.94 4.17
CA LYS A 96 -10.23 -19.88 3.70
C LYS A 96 -10.41 -19.06 2.43
N GLN A 97 -9.59 -18.02 2.21
CA GLN A 97 -9.65 -17.24 0.98
C GLN A 97 -8.99 -17.95 -0.20
N ILE A 98 -7.98 -18.74 0.07
CA ILE A 98 -7.37 -19.62 -0.95
C ILE A 98 -8.36 -20.69 -1.36
N GLU A 99 -8.95 -21.41 -0.40
CA GLU A 99 -10.00 -22.42 -0.65
C GLU A 99 -11.16 -21.85 -1.48
N ARG A 100 -11.58 -20.61 -1.16
CA ARG A 100 -12.61 -19.92 -1.94
C ARG A 100 -12.17 -19.68 -3.38
N LEU A 101 -10.91 -19.29 -3.60
CA LEU A 101 -10.40 -19.05 -4.94
C LEU A 101 -10.26 -20.35 -5.72
N GLU A 102 -9.82 -21.42 -5.07
CA GLU A 102 -9.77 -22.78 -5.64
C GLU A 102 -11.14 -23.25 -6.05
N SER A 103 -12.17 -23.11 -5.18
CA SER A 103 -13.57 -23.43 -5.51
C SER A 103 -14.06 -22.68 -6.76
N ILE A 104 -13.74 -21.39 -6.89
CA ILE A 104 -14.11 -20.59 -8.07
C ILE A 104 -13.41 -21.14 -9.33
N PHE A 105 -12.15 -21.56 -9.20
CA PHE A 105 -11.40 -22.11 -10.32
C PHE A 105 -11.91 -23.48 -10.76
N ASP A 106 -12.37 -24.28 -9.80
CA ASP A 106 -13.01 -25.59 -10.04
C ASP A 106 -14.38 -25.40 -10.69
N ASP A 107 -15.20 -24.49 -10.19
CA ASP A 107 -16.53 -24.17 -10.78
C ASP A 107 -16.42 -23.68 -12.23
N LEU A 108 -15.32 -23.03 -12.57
CA LEU A 108 -15.00 -22.58 -13.93
C LEU A 108 -14.27 -23.64 -14.76
N GLU A 109 -14.16 -24.88 -14.25
CA GLU A 109 -13.47 -26.00 -14.91
C GLU A 109 -12.08 -25.60 -15.45
N SER A 110 -11.36 -24.75 -14.70
CA SER A 110 -10.13 -24.14 -15.18
C SER A 110 -9.00 -25.13 -15.40
N GLY A 111 -8.93 -26.19 -14.59
CA GLY A 111 -7.80 -27.11 -14.53
C GLY A 111 -6.49 -26.46 -14.09
N TYR A 112 -6.53 -25.23 -13.58
CA TYR A 112 -5.35 -24.51 -13.08
C TYR A 112 -5.16 -24.77 -11.58
N THR A 113 -3.95 -25.18 -11.17
CA THR A 113 -3.62 -25.42 -9.77
C THR A 113 -2.95 -24.20 -9.18
N ILE A 114 -3.53 -23.66 -8.09
CA ILE A 114 -3.00 -22.54 -7.35
C ILE A 114 -1.77 -22.97 -6.54
N GLN A 115 -0.73 -22.11 -6.52
CA GLN A 115 0.41 -22.26 -5.60
C GLN A 115 0.27 -21.20 -4.49
N PRO A 116 -0.30 -21.54 -3.32
CA PRO A 116 -0.56 -20.59 -2.27
C PRO A 116 0.70 -20.30 -1.46
N VAL A 117 0.83 -19.04 -1.03
CA VAL A 117 1.82 -18.60 -0.06
C VAL A 117 1.07 -17.94 1.11
N TYR A 118 1.09 -18.60 2.26
CA TYR A 118 0.38 -18.14 3.46
C TYR A 118 1.15 -17.03 4.19
N LYS A 119 1.37 -15.93 3.48
CA LYS A 119 2.02 -14.72 3.99
C LYS A 119 1.33 -13.49 3.43
N SER A 120 1.53 -12.38 4.13
CA SER A 120 1.07 -11.07 3.69
C SER A 120 1.99 -10.49 2.62
N LEU A 121 1.38 -9.93 1.60
CA LEU A 121 2.04 -9.09 0.61
C LEU A 121 1.11 -7.91 0.34
N SER A 122 1.61 -6.68 0.46
CA SER A 122 0.78 -5.47 0.31
C SER A 122 0.26 -5.27 -1.10
N GLU A 123 1.08 -5.57 -2.10
CA GLU A 123 0.75 -5.46 -3.52
C GLU A 123 1.42 -6.56 -4.31
N GLY A 124 0.70 -7.14 -5.25
CA GLY A 124 1.21 -8.13 -6.17
C GLY A 124 2.04 -7.48 -7.28
N PHE A 125 2.95 -8.26 -7.86
CA PHE A 125 3.83 -7.82 -8.94
C PHE A 125 4.19 -8.97 -9.88
N ILE A 126 4.66 -8.61 -11.08
CA ILE A 126 5.27 -9.55 -12.01
C ILE A 126 6.71 -9.10 -12.24
N ASP A 127 7.67 -9.98 -11.96
CA ASP A 127 9.09 -9.78 -12.25
C ASP A 127 9.46 -10.53 -13.52
N HIS A 128 9.85 -9.77 -14.53
CA HIS A 128 10.15 -10.34 -15.85
C HIS A 128 11.54 -10.97 -15.94
N ASP A 129 12.47 -10.54 -15.10
CA ASP A 129 13.84 -11.06 -15.10
C ASP A 129 13.91 -12.39 -14.33
N LEU A 130 13.24 -12.46 -13.16
CA LEU A 130 13.14 -13.66 -12.37
C LEU A 130 12.04 -14.62 -12.85
N LYS A 131 11.15 -14.17 -13.72
CA LYS A 131 9.96 -14.90 -14.14
C LYS A 131 9.08 -15.35 -12.96
N ILE A 132 8.84 -14.44 -12.05
CA ILE A 132 7.96 -14.63 -10.90
C ILE A 132 6.74 -13.72 -11.05
N ALA A 133 5.55 -14.29 -10.85
CA ALA A 133 4.31 -13.56 -10.78
C ALA A 133 3.69 -13.76 -9.39
N ALA A 134 3.75 -12.74 -8.56
CA ALA A 134 3.20 -12.72 -7.22
C ALA A 134 1.86 -12.00 -7.23
N TYR A 135 0.78 -12.74 -7.04
CA TYR A 135 -0.58 -12.21 -6.94
C TYR A 135 -1.02 -12.15 -5.49
N THR A 136 -1.83 -11.16 -5.16
CA THR A 136 -2.44 -11.06 -3.82
C THR A 136 -3.93 -11.30 -3.91
N GLU A 137 -4.48 -12.10 -2.99
CA GLU A 137 -5.90 -12.45 -3.03
C GLU A 137 -6.81 -11.23 -2.82
N HIS A 138 -6.40 -10.27 -1.99
CA HIS A 138 -7.18 -9.07 -1.75
C HIS A 138 -7.31 -8.20 -3.01
N GLN A 139 -6.27 -8.09 -3.86
CA GLN A 139 -6.38 -7.40 -5.15
C GLN A 139 -7.22 -8.21 -6.15
N ILE A 140 -7.14 -9.55 -6.15
CA ILE A 140 -7.99 -10.43 -6.97
C ILE A 140 -9.47 -10.20 -6.64
N PHE A 141 -9.81 -10.14 -5.35
CA PHE A 141 -11.18 -9.90 -4.88
C PHE A 141 -11.56 -8.42 -4.80
N ASN A 142 -10.67 -7.51 -5.20
CA ASN A 142 -10.86 -6.06 -5.13
C ASN A 142 -11.23 -5.59 -3.71
N ARG A 143 -10.42 -5.99 -2.73
CA ARG A 143 -10.56 -5.63 -1.31
C ARG A 143 -9.41 -4.73 -0.87
N PHE A 144 -9.67 -3.83 0.05
CA PHE A 144 -8.62 -3.02 0.65
C PHE A 144 -7.67 -3.88 1.51
N TYR A 145 -6.38 -3.69 1.31
CA TYR A 145 -5.35 -4.32 2.13
C TYR A 145 -5.10 -3.46 3.38
N LEU A 146 -5.45 -4.00 4.53
CA LEU A 146 -5.06 -3.42 5.81
C LEU A 146 -3.81 -4.17 6.30
N ALA A 147 -2.64 -3.55 6.16
CA ALA A 147 -1.40 -4.11 6.71
C ALA A 147 -1.54 -4.27 8.23
N LYS A 148 -1.49 -5.51 8.71
CA LYS A 148 -1.35 -5.76 10.14
C LYS A 148 0.07 -5.37 10.54
N SER A 149 0.29 -4.12 10.95
CA SER A 149 1.53 -3.77 11.61
C SER A 149 1.59 -4.50 12.95
N GLY A 150 2.68 -5.20 13.23
CA GLY A 150 2.86 -6.07 14.40
C GLY A 150 2.91 -5.37 15.77
N LYS A 151 2.52 -4.12 15.83
CA LYS A 151 2.04 -3.42 17.03
C LYS A 151 0.58 -3.13 16.77
N SER A 152 -0.31 -3.51 17.68
CA SER A 152 -1.70 -3.09 17.73
C SER A 152 -1.78 -1.57 17.62
N VAL A 153 -1.63 -1.07 16.41
CA VAL A 153 -2.14 0.24 16.06
C VAL A 153 -3.63 0.00 15.98
N SER A 154 -4.33 0.49 16.98
CA SER A 154 -5.77 0.64 16.95
C SER A 154 -6.18 0.97 15.53
N THR A 155 -7.09 0.19 14.99
CA THR A 155 -7.70 0.28 13.66
C THR A 155 -7.94 1.76 13.29
N SER A 156 -6.92 2.44 12.79
CA SER A 156 -6.97 3.87 12.47
C SER A 156 -7.65 4.10 11.12
N GLY A 157 -8.89 3.69 11.07
CA GLY A 157 -9.80 3.86 9.95
C GLY A 157 -11.22 3.38 10.29
N ALA A 158 -11.36 2.50 11.29
CA ALA A 158 -12.66 2.18 11.86
C ALA A 158 -12.78 2.97 13.17
N ILE A 159 -13.71 3.90 13.23
CA ILE A 159 -14.09 4.58 14.46
C ILE A 159 -14.39 3.50 15.51
N SER A 160 -13.68 3.52 16.65
CA SER A 160 -13.95 2.59 17.74
C SER A 160 -15.36 2.85 18.28
N LEU A 161 -15.99 1.83 18.89
CA LEU A 161 -17.31 1.99 19.51
C LEU A 161 -17.34 3.15 20.52
N LYS A 162 -16.22 3.45 21.14
CA LYS A 162 -16.07 4.55 22.10
C LYS A 162 -16.04 5.92 21.38
N GLU A 163 -15.28 6.03 20.29
CA GLU A 163 -15.24 7.25 19.46
C GLU A 163 -16.58 7.50 18.76
N LEU A 164 -17.33 6.44 18.43
CA LEU A 164 -18.69 6.55 17.88
C LEU A 164 -19.69 7.11 18.92
N GLN A 165 -19.46 6.83 20.21
CA GLN A 165 -20.27 7.37 21.29
C GLN A 165 -19.96 8.84 21.61
N ASP A 166 -18.75 9.30 21.26
CA ASP A 166 -18.30 10.69 21.45
C ASP A 166 -18.77 11.62 20.31
N LEU A 167 -19.33 11.06 19.20
CA LEU A 167 -19.87 11.85 18.09
C LEU A 167 -21.26 12.43 18.45
N ASN A 168 -21.43 13.71 18.20
CA ASN A 168 -22.71 14.40 18.34
C ASN A 168 -23.43 14.51 16.99
N PRO A 169 -24.78 14.45 16.98
CA PRO A 169 -25.54 14.79 15.77
C PRO A 169 -25.17 16.18 15.26
N GLY A 170 -24.71 16.25 14.02
CA GLY A 170 -24.21 17.49 13.40
C GLY A 170 -22.71 17.45 13.11
N ASP A 171 -21.94 16.56 13.72
CA ASP A 171 -20.51 16.42 13.46
C ASP A 171 -20.23 15.96 12.03
N TYR A 172 -19.15 16.46 11.44
CA TYR A 172 -18.70 16.00 10.13
C TYR A 172 -17.82 14.77 10.26
N VAL A 173 -18.16 13.73 9.48
CA VAL A 173 -17.42 12.48 9.40
C VAL A 173 -16.98 12.22 7.97
N VAL A 174 -15.83 11.56 7.80
CA VAL A 174 -15.32 11.18 6.49
C VAL A 174 -15.56 9.68 6.30
N HIS A 175 -16.35 9.33 5.29
CA HIS A 175 -16.52 7.95 4.87
C HIS A 175 -15.57 7.66 3.70
N ILE A 176 -14.88 6.51 3.76
CA ILE A 176 -13.84 6.18 2.79
C ILE A 176 -14.35 6.08 1.35
N ASP A 177 -15.61 5.64 1.18
CA ASP A 177 -16.22 5.44 -0.14
C ASP A 177 -17.18 6.58 -0.55
N HIS A 178 -17.67 7.37 0.42
CA HIS A 178 -18.72 8.38 0.18
C HIS A 178 -18.27 9.81 0.48
N GLY A 179 -17.02 9.99 0.92
CA GLY A 179 -16.48 11.30 1.22
C GLY A 179 -17.00 11.89 2.53
N ILE A 180 -17.20 13.21 2.57
CA ILE A 180 -17.58 13.92 3.79
C ILE A 180 -19.10 13.88 3.96
N GLY A 181 -19.55 13.40 5.11
CA GLY A 181 -20.95 13.37 5.52
C GLY A 181 -21.15 14.02 6.88
N GLN A 182 -22.41 14.27 7.26
CA GLN A 182 -22.77 14.76 8.56
C GLN A 182 -23.41 13.63 9.38
N PHE A 183 -22.87 13.39 10.59
CA PHE A 183 -23.41 12.39 11.49
C PHE A 183 -24.78 12.81 12.02
N LYS A 184 -25.78 11.94 11.84
CA LYS A 184 -27.16 12.18 12.30
C LYS A 184 -27.57 11.37 13.51
N GLY A 185 -26.65 10.58 14.06
CA GLY A 185 -26.91 9.69 15.19
C GLY A 185 -26.89 8.21 14.80
N LEU A 186 -27.02 7.35 15.81
CA LEU A 186 -27.11 5.89 15.68
C LEU A 186 -28.57 5.46 15.70
N GLN A 187 -28.97 4.62 14.74
CA GLN A 187 -30.29 4.00 14.71
C GLN A 187 -30.19 2.49 14.93
N ARG A 188 -31.01 1.95 15.79
CA ARG A 188 -31.10 0.50 15.99
C ARG A 188 -31.95 -0.09 14.88
N LEU A 189 -31.37 -0.99 14.10
CA LEU A 189 -32.11 -1.75 13.09
C LEU A 189 -32.58 -3.07 13.76
N GLU A 190 -33.86 -3.32 13.78
CA GLU A 190 -34.40 -4.66 14.08
C GLU A 190 -34.34 -5.46 12.78
N MET A 191 -33.49 -6.49 12.77
CA MET A 191 -33.51 -7.47 11.68
C MET A 191 -34.65 -8.43 11.92
N GLY A 192 -35.64 -8.37 11.04
CA GLY A 192 -36.76 -9.30 11.00
C GLY A 192 -36.32 -10.68 10.49
#